data_2d22ea03a0c80139cc738caff0c46b29
#
_entry.id   2d22ea03a0c80139cc738caff0c46b29
#
_cell.length_a   1.000
_cell.length_b   1.000
_cell.length_c   1.000
_cell.angle_alpha   90.00
_cell.angle_beta   90.00
_cell.angle_gamma   90.00
#
_symmetry.space_group_name_H-M   'P 1'
#
loop_
_entity.id
_entity.type
_entity.pdbx_description
1 polymer ?
#
loop_
_entity_poly.entity_id
_entity_poly.type
_entity_poly.pdbx_seq_one_letter_code
_entity_poly.pdbx_strand_id
1 'polypeptide(L)'
;MADAVRALFINAYRPGVHMALEGQFSKGCPGDISGDSKLDREGPAPNAESIRGKHFPVHCKLALYPMGDRNYIDEIARVWYLAQDAGLNPTTIHYATRIEGDVQDVFDYLESVCRLMENAENVPHYVLHFTMNCNSPTVEE
;
A
#
# COMPACT_ATOMS: atom_id res chain seq x y z
N MET A 1 4.09 9.19 2.33
CA MET A 1 3.63 8.16 3.29
C MET A 1 4.12 6.79 2.90
N ALA A 2 3.89 6.33 1.69
CA ALA A 2 4.37 5.02 1.24
C ALA A 2 5.90 4.90 1.16
N ASP A 3 6.62 5.99 0.96
CA ASP A 3 8.09 5.95 0.83
C ASP A 3 8.81 5.46 2.10
N ALA A 4 8.30 5.79 3.28
CA ALA A 4 8.87 5.30 4.53
C ALA A 4 8.70 3.77 4.67
N VAL A 5 7.53 3.27 4.29
CA VAL A 5 7.22 1.83 4.31
C VAL A 5 8.01 1.10 3.22
N ARG A 6 8.14 1.69 2.03
CA ARG A 6 9.00 1.20 0.95
C ARG A 6 10.44 1.05 1.42
N ALA A 7 11.00 2.08 2.03
CA ALA A 7 12.36 2.06 2.55
C ALA A 7 12.56 0.96 3.60
N LEU A 8 11.62 0.81 4.53
CA LEU A 8 11.63 -0.26 5.53
C LEU A 8 11.67 -1.63 4.87
N PHE A 9 10.78 -1.89 3.93
CA PHE A 9 10.65 -3.17 3.26
C PHE A 9 11.88 -3.51 2.42
N ILE A 10 12.35 -2.56 1.61
CA ILE A 10 13.52 -2.76 0.74
C ILE A 10 14.80 -2.94 1.55
N ASN A 11 15.00 -2.16 2.60
CA ASN A 11 16.19 -2.30 3.46
C ASN A 11 16.20 -3.61 4.25
N ALA A 12 15.05 -4.18 4.56
CA ALA A 12 14.94 -5.47 5.22
C ALA A 12 15.11 -6.66 4.28
N TYR A 13 14.97 -6.45 2.98
CA TYR A 13 15.05 -7.52 1.98
C TYR A 13 16.38 -8.28 2.01
N ARG A 14 16.29 -9.60 1.92
CA ARG A 14 17.44 -10.51 1.73
C ARG A 14 17.07 -11.58 0.70
N PRO A 15 17.93 -11.83 -0.29
CA PRO A 15 17.68 -12.88 -1.28
C PRO A 15 17.37 -14.23 -0.62
N GLY A 16 16.33 -14.92 -1.07
CA GLY A 16 15.95 -16.24 -0.60
C GLY A 16 15.28 -16.26 0.80
N VAL A 17 15.15 -15.13 1.46
CA VAL A 17 14.45 -15.04 2.76
C VAL A 17 13.02 -14.59 2.53
N HIS A 18 12.07 -15.42 2.93
CA HIS A 18 10.65 -15.02 2.92
C HIS A 18 10.43 -13.90 3.92
N MET A 19 9.84 -12.81 3.44
CA MET A 19 9.49 -11.68 4.27
C MET A 19 8.06 -11.25 3.96
N ALA A 20 7.31 -10.97 5.00
CA ALA A 20 5.98 -10.39 4.90
C ALA A 20 5.88 -9.14 5.77
N LEU A 21 5.30 -8.09 5.23
CA LEU A 21 5.00 -6.85 5.94
C LEU A 21 3.51 -6.59 5.85
N GLU A 22 2.87 -6.46 6.99
CA GLU A 22 1.46 -6.07 7.10
C GLU A 22 1.36 -4.64 7.61
N GLY A 23 0.49 -3.85 7.00
CA GLY A 23 0.29 -2.47 7.38
C GLY A 23 -1.04 -1.91 6.90
N GLN A 24 -1.30 -0.68 7.32
CA GLN A 24 -2.44 0.07 6.82
C GLN A 24 -2.13 1.55 6.71
N PHE A 25 -2.72 2.17 5.71
CA PHE A 25 -2.81 3.62 5.58
C PHE A 25 -4.25 4.05 5.82
N SER A 26 -4.45 5.14 6.51
CA SER A 26 -5.78 5.66 6.77
C SER A 26 -5.80 7.19 6.79
N LYS A 27 -6.97 7.74 6.53
CA LYS A 27 -7.26 9.17 6.64
C LYS A 27 -8.60 9.33 7.34
N GLY A 28 -8.71 10.37 8.16
CA GLY A 28 -9.97 10.73 8.81
C GLY A 28 -10.32 9.90 10.04
N CYS A 29 -9.35 9.23 10.65
CA CYS A 29 -9.59 8.50 11.88
C CYS A 29 -10.01 9.47 13.01
N PRO A 30 -11.22 9.33 13.58
CA PRO A 30 -11.71 10.28 14.59
C PRO A 30 -10.99 10.20 15.93
N GLY A 31 -10.12 9.23 16.14
CA GLY A 31 -9.31 9.10 17.34
C GLY A 31 -7.98 9.84 17.30
N ASP A 32 -7.62 10.39 16.15
CA ASP A 32 -6.36 11.15 16.01
C ASP A 32 -6.58 12.62 16.35
N ILE A 33 -6.64 12.89 17.63
CA ILE A 33 -6.75 14.26 18.19
C ILE A 33 -5.41 14.77 18.71
N SER A 34 -4.32 14.06 18.46
CA SER A 34 -3.04 14.32 19.04
C SER A 34 -2.24 15.39 18.31
N GLY A 35 -2.79 16.58 18.17
CA GLY A 35 -2.00 17.73 17.73
C GLY A 35 -0.79 18.06 18.61
N ASP A 36 -0.61 17.35 19.72
CA ASP A 36 0.48 17.53 20.70
C ASP A 36 1.43 16.34 20.80
N SER A 37 1.56 15.53 19.73
CA SER A 37 2.54 14.45 19.73
C SER A 37 3.97 15.03 19.84
N LYS A 38 4.51 15.04 21.04
CA LYS A 38 5.92 15.41 21.31
C LYS A 38 6.92 14.41 20.71
N LEU A 39 6.42 13.39 20.02
CA LEU A 39 7.22 12.38 19.34
C LEU A 39 7.31 12.64 17.84
N ASP A 40 6.76 13.73 17.36
CA ASP A 40 6.95 14.18 15.99
C ASP A 40 8.42 14.57 15.81
N ARG A 41 9.21 13.57 15.59
CA ARG A 41 10.60 13.73 15.23
C ARG A 41 10.65 13.76 13.72
N GLU A 42 10.93 14.91 13.17
CA GLU A 42 11.43 14.99 11.80
C GLU A 42 12.73 14.18 11.73
N GLY A 43 12.57 12.88 11.55
CA GLY A 43 13.69 12.01 11.22
C GLY A 43 14.21 12.37 9.83
N PRO A 44 15.47 12.06 9.50
CA PRO A 44 15.95 12.19 8.15
C PRO A 44 15.02 11.41 7.22
N ALA A 45 14.63 12.03 6.10
CA ALA A 45 13.87 11.34 5.08
C ALA A 45 14.60 10.04 4.70
N PRO A 46 13.86 8.93 4.48
CA PRO A 46 14.47 7.69 4.04
C PRO A 46 15.37 7.98 2.84
N ASN A 47 16.57 7.40 2.81
CA ASN A 47 17.50 7.64 1.71
C ASN A 47 16.92 7.04 0.42
N ALA A 48 16.16 7.88 -0.30
CA ALA A 48 15.45 7.48 -1.51
C ALA A 48 16.40 6.97 -2.60
N GLU A 49 17.63 7.47 -2.65
CA GLU A 49 18.61 7.04 -3.64
C GLU A 49 19.08 5.60 -3.40
N SER A 50 19.24 5.20 -2.13
CA SER A 50 19.69 3.83 -1.79
C SER A 50 18.65 2.75 -2.11
N ILE A 51 17.38 3.12 -2.22
CA ILE A 51 16.28 2.17 -2.46
C ILE A 51 15.73 2.20 -3.88
N ARG A 52 15.89 3.31 -4.61
CA ARG A 52 15.34 3.48 -5.98
C ARG A 52 15.87 2.49 -7.00
N GLY A 53 17.10 2.05 -6.86
CA GLY A 53 17.72 1.06 -7.76
C GLY A 53 17.48 -0.40 -7.35
N LYS A 54 16.70 -0.65 -6.32
CA LYS A 54 16.39 -2.01 -5.84
C LYS A 54 15.14 -2.52 -6.50
N HIS A 55 15.26 -3.67 -7.17
CA HIS A 55 14.19 -4.32 -7.91
C HIS A 55 14.13 -5.81 -7.54
N PHE A 56 12.97 -6.26 -7.15
CA PHE A 56 12.67 -7.68 -6.90
C PHE A 56 11.15 -7.89 -6.94
N PRO A 57 10.70 -9.09 -7.29
CA PRO A 57 9.26 -9.37 -7.37
C PRO A 57 8.63 -9.44 -5.99
N VAL A 58 7.42 -8.91 -5.89
CA VAL A 58 6.59 -8.97 -4.70
C VAL A 58 5.16 -9.35 -5.05
N HIS A 59 4.46 -9.87 -4.05
CA HIS A 59 3.02 -10.05 -4.07
C HIS A 59 2.42 -9.17 -2.98
N CYS A 60 1.32 -8.52 -3.29
CA CYS A 60 0.62 -7.69 -2.33
C CYS A 60 -0.87 -8.05 -2.33
N LYS A 61 -1.37 -8.34 -1.15
CA LYS A 61 -2.81 -8.44 -0.89
C LYS A 61 -3.26 -7.13 -0.28
N LEU A 62 -4.28 -6.53 -0.84
CA LEU A 62 -4.81 -5.27 -0.34
C LEU A 62 -6.33 -5.30 -0.22
N ALA A 63 -6.84 -4.56 0.77
CA ALA A 63 -8.25 -4.31 0.94
C ALA A 63 -8.46 -2.83 1.21
N LEU A 64 -9.31 -2.22 0.40
CA LEU A 64 -9.67 -0.81 0.52
C LEU A 64 -11.07 -0.69 1.14
N TYR A 65 -11.18 0.12 2.17
CA TYR A 65 -12.43 0.43 2.86
C TYR A 65 -12.70 1.94 2.80
N PRO A 66 -13.30 2.42 1.69
CA PRO A 66 -13.75 3.81 1.63
C PRO A 66 -15.03 3.96 2.45
N MET A 67 -15.12 5.01 3.26
CA MET A 67 -16.23 5.24 4.18
C MET A 67 -16.86 6.61 3.92
N GLY A 68 -18.16 6.71 4.17
CA GLY A 68 -18.90 7.95 4.03
C GLY A 68 -19.56 8.16 2.66
N ASP A 69 -19.31 7.29 1.71
CA ASP A 69 -19.97 7.28 0.41
C ASP A 69 -20.87 6.03 0.26
N ARG A 70 -22.02 6.21 -0.40
CA ARG A 70 -22.90 5.12 -0.80
C ARG A 70 -22.34 4.31 -1.98
N ASN A 71 -21.44 4.91 -2.76
CA ASN A 71 -20.85 4.32 -3.95
C ASN A 71 -19.44 3.74 -3.69
N TYR A 72 -19.20 3.21 -2.50
CA TYR A 72 -17.91 2.64 -2.14
C TYR A 72 -17.42 1.55 -3.13
N ILE A 73 -18.34 0.85 -3.79
CA ILE A 73 -18.02 -0.18 -4.81
C ILE A 73 -17.32 0.46 -6.01
N ASP A 74 -17.76 1.64 -6.44
CA ASP A 74 -17.16 2.34 -7.58
C ASP A 74 -15.72 2.76 -7.27
N GLU A 75 -15.45 3.17 -6.04
CA GLU A 75 -14.09 3.52 -5.60
C GLU A 75 -13.19 2.28 -5.56
N ILE A 76 -13.70 1.16 -5.06
CA ILE A 76 -12.96 -0.11 -5.05
C ILE A 76 -12.68 -0.57 -6.48
N ALA A 77 -13.67 -0.48 -7.38
CA ALA A 77 -13.51 -0.83 -8.79
C ALA A 77 -12.46 0.04 -9.47
N ARG A 78 -12.47 1.35 -9.21
CA ARG A 78 -11.48 2.29 -9.74
C ARG A 78 -10.05 1.89 -9.34
N VAL A 79 -9.84 1.53 -8.09
CA VAL A 79 -8.55 1.07 -7.58
C VAL A 79 -8.13 -0.25 -8.24
N TRP A 80 -9.07 -1.16 -8.46
CA TRP A 80 -8.81 -2.42 -9.18
C TRP A 80 -8.36 -2.18 -10.63
N TYR A 81 -9.07 -1.30 -11.35
CA TYR A 81 -8.70 -0.95 -12.74
C TYR A 81 -7.37 -0.20 -12.81
N LEU A 82 -7.05 0.61 -11.82
CA LEU A 82 -5.74 1.27 -11.72
C LEU A 82 -4.61 0.23 -11.65
N ALA A 83 -4.79 -0.85 -10.89
CA ALA A 83 -3.83 -1.95 -10.82
C ALA A 83 -3.68 -2.67 -12.16
N GLN A 84 -4.80 -2.89 -12.86
CA GLN A 84 -4.79 -3.50 -14.19
C GLN A 84 -4.03 -2.63 -15.20
N ASP A 85 -4.30 -1.34 -15.23
CA ASP A 85 -3.62 -0.39 -16.12
C ASP A 85 -2.12 -0.27 -15.82
N ALA A 86 -1.75 -0.45 -14.56
CA ALA A 86 -0.35 -0.47 -14.13
C ALA A 86 0.37 -1.81 -14.43
N GLY A 87 -0.33 -2.82 -14.96
CA GLY A 87 0.25 -4.12 -15.28
C GLY A 87 0.53 -5.01 -14.07
N LEU A 88 -0.16 -4.79 -12.95
CA LEU A 88 0.05 -5.52 -11.70
C LEU A 88 -0.83 -6.77 -11.53
N ASN A 89 -1.48 -7.21 -12.59
CA ASN A 89 -2.27 -8.45 -12.65
C ASN A 89 -3.26 -8.63 -11.48
N PRO A 90 -4.19 -7.68 -11.26
CA PRO A 90 -5.09 -7.76 -10.13
C PRO A 90 -6.00 -8.98 -10.21
N THR A 91 -6.12 -9.68 -9.09
CA THR A 91 -7.01 -10.83 -8.94
C THR A 91 -7.88 -10.60 -7.72
N THR A 92 -9.19 -10.76 -7.89
CA THR A 92 -10.12 -10.67 -6.76
C THR A 92 -10.04 -11.95 -5.94
N ILE A 93 -9.77 -11.79 -4.67
CA ILE A 93 -9.81 -12.85 -3.66
C ILE A 93 -10.83 -12.46 -2.58
N HIS A 94 -11.16 -13.36 -1.67
CA HIS A 94 -12.16 -13.08 -0.63
C HIS A 94 -11.88 -11.76 0.09
N TYR A 95 -12.77 -10.79 -0.09
CA TYR A 95 -12.75 -9.44 0.52
C TYR A 95 -11.48 -8.61 0.25
N ALA A 96 -10.68 -9.00 -0.75
CA ALA A 96 -9.41 -8.34 -1.03
C ALA A 96 -9.05 -8.45 -2.52
N THR A 97 -8.03 -7.71 -2.90
CA THR A 97 -7.38 -7.80 -4.22
C THR A 97 -5.94 -8.23 -4.04
N ARG A 98 -5.51 -9.18 -4.83
CA ARG A 98 -4.10 -9.57 -4.94
C ARG A 98 -3.51 -8.91 -6.19
N ILE A 99 -2.34 -8.35 -6.04
CA ILE A 99 -1.51 -7.81 -7.12
C ILE A 99 -0.11 -8.38 -7.03
N GLU A 100 0.61 -8.36 -8.15
CA GLU A 100 1.99 -8.82 -8.22
C GLU A 100 2.77 -7.94 -9.19
N GLY A 101 4.05 -7.77 -8.93
CA GLY A 101 4.93 -6.96 -9.76
C GLY A 101 6.25 -6.65 -9.11
N ASP A 102 6.99 -5.73 -9.71
CA ASP A 102 8.20 -5.19 -9.11
C ASP A 102 7.88 -4.38 -7.85
N VAL A 103 8.75 -4.46 -6.87
CA VAL A 103 8.58 -3.78 -5.58
C VAL A 103 8.34 -2.27 -5.74
N GLN A 104 9.03 -1.62 -6.69
CA GLN A 104 8.86 -0.19 -6.94
C GLN A 104 7.46 0.12 -7.48
N ASP A 105 7.02 -0.64 -8.47
CA ASP A 105 5.71 -0.45 -9.11
C ASP A 105 4.56 -0.69 -8.13
N VAL A 106 4.68 -1.71 -7.28
CA VAL A 106 3.66 -2.02 -6.28
C VAL A 106 3.57 -0.91 -5.22
N PHE A 107 4.69 -0.37 -4.74
CA PHE A 107 4.66 0.76 -3.81
C PHE A 107 4.16 2.05 -4.46
N ASP A 108 4.52 2.33 -5.71
CA ASP A 108 3.98 3.47 -6.47
C ASP A 108 2.46 3.35 -6.63
N TYR A 109 1.98 2.14 -6.86
CA TYR A 109 0.55 1.86 -6.90
C TYR A 109 -0.15 2.14 -5.55
N LEU A 110 0.41 1.66 -4.43
CA LEU A 110 -0.15 1.93 -3.10
C LEU A 110 -0.21 3.44 -2.81
N GLU A 111 0.83 4.19 -3.16
CA GLU A 111 0.84 5.66 -3.03
C GLU A 111 -0.24 6.29 -3.90
N SER A 112 -0.42 5.81 -5.12
CA SER A 112 -1.45 6.31 -6.04
C SER A 112 -2.87 6.05 -5.51
N VAL A 113 -3.10 4.90 -4.89
CA VAL A 113 -4.37 4.58 -4.23
C VAL A 113 -4.65 5.56 -3.09
N CYS A 114 -3.66 5.81 -2.24
CA CYS A 114 -3.79 6.78 -1.15
C CYS A 114 -4.13 8.17 -1.68
N ARG A 115 -3.42 8.65 -2.70
CA ARG A 115 -3.70 9.96 -3.32
C ARG A 115 -5.09 10.03 -3.95
N LEU A 116 -5.52 8.96 -4.60
CA LEU A 116 -6.84 8.89 -5.18
C LEU A 116 -7.93 9.05 -4.11
N MET A 117 -7.77 8.36 -2.99
CA MET A 117 -8.72 8.44 -1.87
C MET A 117 -8.66 9.80 -1.15
N GLU A 118 -7.48 10.36 -0.98
CA GLU A 118 -7.31 11.69 -0.37
C GLU A 118 -7.95 12.80 -1.19
N ASN A 119 -7.95 12.68 -2.51
CA ASN A 119 -8.53 13.65 -3.43
C ASN A 119 -9.99 13.36 -3.78
N ALA A 120 -10.55 12.24 -3.37
CA ALA A 120 -11.95 11.92 -3.60
C ALA A 120 -12.85 12.74 -2.66
N GLU A 121 -13.67 13.62 -3.24
CA GLU A 121 -14.55 14.51 -2.49
C GLU A 121 -15.56 13.77 -1.61
N ASN A 122 -15.95 12.57 -2.02
CA ASN A 122 -16.97 11.76 -1.37
C ASN A 122 -16.41 10.75 -0.36
N VAL A 123 -15.10 10.74 -0.15
CA VAL A 123 -14.44 9.80 0.76
C VAL A 123 -13.77 10.57 1.90
N PRO A 124 -14.52 10.92 2.95
CA PRO A 124 -13.96 11.63 4.10
C PRO A 124 -13.03 10.75 4.94
N HIS A 125 -13.21 9.44 4.88
CA HIS A 125 -12.43 8.47 5.62
C HIS A 125 -12.17 7.24 4.75
N TYR A 126 -10.93 6.74 4.76
CA TYR A 126 -10.60 5.45 4.15
C TYR A 126 -9.58 4.70 4.99
N VAL A 127 -9.57 3.38 4.83
CA VAL A 127 -8.51 2.50 5.31
C VAL A 127 -8.06 1.65 4.13
N LEU A 128 -6.76 1.65 3.86
CA LEU A 128 -6.10 0.74 2.94
C LEU A 128 -5.22 -0.21 3.75
N HIS A 129 -5.69 -1.44 3.90
CA HIS A 129 -4.93 -2.51 4.54
C HIS A 129 -4.17 -3.29 3.48
N PHE A 130 -2.91 -3.65 3.75
CA PHE A 130 -2.10 -4.42 2.83
C PHE A 130 -1.19 -5.42 3.54
N THR A 131 -0.87 -6.50 2.83
CA THR A 131 0.19 -7.44 3.19
C THR A 131 1.12 -7.57 2.00
N MET A 132 2.37 -7.18 2.17
CA MET A 132 3.42 -7.26 1.16
C MET A 132 4.29 -8.49 1.42
N ASN A 133 4.55 -9.27 0.39
CA ASN A 133 5.28 -10.53 0.46
C ASN A 133 6.42 -10.58 -0.56
N CYS A 134 7.56 -11.14 -0.18
CA CYS A 134 8.61 -11.53 -1.12
C CYS A 134 9.20 -12.88 -0.74
N ASN A 135 9.74 -13.58 -1.75
CA ASN A 135 10.39 -14.89 -1.57
C ASN A 135 9.52 -15.94 -0.85
N SER A 136 8.21 -15.90 -1.06
CA SER A 136 7.34 -16.93 -0.48
C SER A 136 7.70 -18.32 -1.04
N PRO A 137 7.86 -19.33 -0.17
CA PRO A 137 8.14 -20.70 -0.62
C PRO A 137 6.90 -21.41 -1.15
N THR A 138 5.73 -20.85 -0.93
CA THR A 138 4.47 -21.39 -1.42
C THR A 138 4.05 -20.71 -2.70
N VAL A 139 3.72 -21.51 -3.71
CA VAL A 139 2.98 -21.01 -4.87
C VAL A 139 1.56 -20.81 -4.38
N GLU A 140 1.15 -19.58 -4.19
CA GLU A 140 -0.24 -19.29 -3.92
C GLU A 140 -1.06 -19.63 -5.16
N GLU A 141 -1.97 -20.54 -4.99
CA GLU A 141 -2.98 -20.84 -6.00
C GLU A 141 -4.01 -19.71 -6.11
#